data_b465cfeb90562142e3154905fc090015
#
_entry.id   b465cfeb90562142e3154905fc090015
#
_cell.length_a   1.000
_cell.length_b   1.000
_cell.length_c   1.000
_cell.angle_alpha   90.00
_cell.angle_beta   90.00
_cell.angle_gamma   90.00
#
_symmetry.space_group_name_H-M   'P 1'
#
loop_
_entity.id
_entity.type
_entity.pdbx_description
1 polymer ?
#
loop_
_entity_poly.entity_id
_entity_poly.type
_entity_poly.pdbx_seq_one_letter_code
_entity_poly.pdbx_strand_id
1 'polypeptide(L)'
;DHLESMTDRDIALLADSDTIPTALPGTSFFLNMPFAPARKIIAAGLPLAIASDYNPGSTPAGDMKFVVSLACIKMRLLPAEAINAATINAAAAFDRSDRFGSIGRGKVANCFITEPIPSIDFIPYAYATPLVRHVFLRGNPII
;
A
#
# COMPACT_ATOMS: atom_id res chain seq x y z
N ASP A 1 11.51 6.85 0.08
CA ASP A 1 10.08 7.02 0.35
C ASP A 1 9.58 8.41 0.01
N HIS A 2 8.29 8.69 0.26
CA HIS A 2 7.53 9.88 -0.11
C HIS A 2 7.29 10.01 -1.63
N LEU A 3 8.28 10.43 -2.41
CA LEU A 3 8.31 10.45 -3.87
C LEU A 3 7.49 11.59 -4.53
N GLU A 4 6.97 12.54 -3.78
CA GLU A 4 6.12 13.64 -4.29
C GLU A 4 6.86 14.53 -5.31
N SER A 5 8.17 14.70 -5.12
CA SER A 5 9.03 15.54 -5.98
C SER A 5 9.82 14.74 -7.02
N MET A 6 9.48 13.47 -7.23
CA MET A 6 10.21 12.55 -8.11
C MET A 6 10.11 12.98 -9.58
N THR A 7 11.25 13.06 -10.25
CA THR A 7 11.36 13.37 -11.69
C THR A 7 11.45 12.08 -12.53
N ASP A 8 11.29 12.21 -13.85
CA ASP A 8 11.46 11.07 -14.77
C ASP A 8 12.90 10.52 -14.74
N ARG A 9 13.90 11.37 -14.43
CA ARG A 9 15.29 10.95 -14.24
C ARG A 9 15.44 10.10 -12.98
N ASP A 10 14.78 10.47 -11.88
CA ASP A 10 14.84 9.70 -10.64
C ASP A 10 14.17 8.32 -10.81
N ILE A 11 13.07 8.26 -11.57
CA ILE A 11 12.41 7.00 -11.93
C ILE A 11 13.36 6.10 -12.73
N ALA A 12 14.06 6.65 -13.74
CA ALA A 12 15.02 5.90 -14.54
C ALA A 12 16.18 5.36 -13.69
N LEU A 13 16.71 6.17 -12.76
CA LEU A 13 17.78 5.74 -11.84
C LEU A 13 17.31 4.62 -10.90
N LEU A 14 16.07 4.67 -10.43
CA LEU A 14 15.50 3.60 -9.60
C LEU A 14 15.27 2.32 -10.40
N ALA A 15 14.90 2.42 -11.67
CA ALA A 15 14.70 1.27 -12.54
C ALA A 15 15.97 0.42 -12.76
N ASP A 16 17.14 1.05 -12.61
CA ASP A 16 18.44 0.39 -12.67
C ASP A 16 18.92 -0.14 -11.30
N SER A 17 18.06 -0.18 -10.29
CA SER A 17 18.39 -0.61 -8.93
C SER A 17 17.38 -1.61 -8.37
N ASP A 18 17.74 -2.29 -7.28
CA ASP A 18 16.84 -3.18 -6.52
C ASP A 18 15.99 -2.42 -5.49
N THR A 19 16.01 -1.08 -5.51
CA THR A 19 15.27 -0.25 -4.55
C THR A 19 13.78 -0.25 -4.87
N ILE A 20 12.96 -0.55 -3.88
CA ILE A 20 11.50 -0.49 -3.99
C ILE A 20 11.01 0.89 -3.55
N PRO A 21 10.52 1.75 -4.48
CA PRO A 21 9.95 3.04 -4.14
C PRO A 21 8.69 2.88 -3.30
N THR A 22 8.60 3.66 -2.21
CA THR A 22 7.46 3.59 -1.27
C THR A 22 6.77 4.96 -1.20
N ALA A 23 5.53 5.04 -1.64
CA ALA A 23 4.73 6.26 -1.55
C ALA A 23 3.93 6.32 -0.25
N LEU A 24 3.71 7.53 0.24
CA LEU A 24 3.05 7.82 1.52
C LEU A 24 1.83 8.73 1.30
N PRO A 25 0.77 8.22 0.63
CA PRO A 25 -0.35 9.07 0.20
C PRO A 25 -1.14 9.69 1.37
N GLY A 26 -1.07 9.11 2.58
CA GLY A 26 -1.64 9.69 3.79
C GLY A 26 -1.00 11.03 4.14
N THR A 27 0.30 11.12 4.06
CA THR A 27 1.08 12.34 4.31
C THR A 27 0.79 13.40 3.26
N SER A 28 0.82 13.03 1.96
CA SER A 28 0.46 13.94 0.87
C SER A 28 -0.96 14.51 1.04
N PHE A 29 -1.90 13.68 1.48
CA PHE A 29 -3.28 14.10 1.76
C PHE A 29 -3.35 15.07 2.94
N PHE A 30 -2.77 14.71 4.08
CA PHE A 30 -2.89 15.49 5.31
C PHE A 30 -2.20 16.86 5.21
N LEU A 31 -1.03 16.91 4.55
CA LEU A 31 -0.27 18.14 4.35
C LEU A 31 -0.66 18.91 3.08
N ASN A 32 -1.67 18.44 2.34
CA ASN A 32 -2.09 19.02 1.05
C ASN A 32 -0.94 19.17 0.04
N MET A 33 -0.09 18.14 -0.05
CA MET A 33 1.05 18.07 -0.96
C MET A 33 0.66 17.37 -2.28
N PRO A 34 1.47 17.50 -3.34
CA PRO A 34 1.36 16.63 -4.52
C PRO A 34 1.45 15.15 -4.13
N PHE A 35 0.89 14.28 -4.96
CA PHE A 35 1.03 12.84 -4.80
C PHE A 35 2.14 12.28 -5.67
N ALA A 36 2.78 11.20 -5.21
CA ALA A 36 3.80 10.49 -5.98
C ALA A 36 3.30 10.11 -7.39
N PRO A 37 4.16 10.17 -8.44
CA PRO A 37 3.79 9.86 -9.82
C PRO A 37 3.67 8.35 -10.07
N ALA A 38 2.77 7.69 -9.35
CA ALA A 38 2.64 6.23 -9.29
C ALA A 38 2.49 5.56 -10.65
N ARG A 39 1.71 6.15 -11.57
CA ARG A 39 1.53 5.58 -12.91
C ARG A 39 2.82 5.56 -13.70
N LYS A 40 3.69 6.58 -13.57
CA LYS A 40 5.01 6.62 -14.22
C LYS A 40 5.94 5.59 -13.63
N ILE A 41 5.92 5.42 -12.29
CA ILE A 41 6.74 4.44 -11.57
C ILE A 41 6.38 3.02 -12.04
N ILE A 42 5.08 2.69 -12.06
CA ILE A 42 4.61 1.37 -12.53
C ILE A 42 4.88 1.17 -14.02
N ALA A 43 4.69 2.20 -14.86
CA ALA A 43 4.98 2.12 -16.29
C ALA A 43 6.47 1.89 -16.58
N ALA A 44 7.36 2.31 -15.68
CA ALA A 44 8.79 2.01 -15.75
C ALA A 44 9.15 0.59 -15.25
N GLY A 45 8.15 -0.24 -14.89
CA GLY A 45 8.37 -1.61 -14.41
C GLY A 45 8.76 -1.72 -12.94
N LEU A 46 8.72 -0.63 -12.19
CA LEU A 46 9.09 -0.62 -10.77
C LEU A 46 7.95 -1.14 -9.88
N PRO A 47 8.26 -2.00 -8.90
CA PRO A 47 7.30 -2.41 -7.88
C PRO A 47 7.08 -1.26 -6.89
N LEU A 48 5.95 -0.59 -6.97
CA LEU A 48 5.58 0.46 -6.01
C LEU A 48 5.03 -0.15 -4.73
N ALA A 49 5.55 0.28 -3.57
CA ALA A 49 4.95 0.04 -2.26
C ALA A 49 4.19 1.28 -1.76
N ILE A 50 3.25 1.09 -0.84
CA ILE A 50 2.59 2.17 -0.10
C ILE A 50 2.60 1.87 1.39
N ALA A 51 2.72 2.92 2.22
CA ALA A 51 2.73 2.82 3.67
C ALA A 51 1.92 3.96 4.31
N SER A 52 1.61 3.79 5.61
CA SER A 52 0.79 4.76 6.34
C SER A 52 1.55 6.03 6.72
N ASP A 53 2.86 5.93 6.93
CA ASP A 53 3.65 6.99 7.57
C ASP A 53 3.04 7.47 8.90
N TYR A 54 2.48 6.55 9.69
CA TYR A 54 1.77 6.90 10.92
C TYR A 54 2.67 7.63 11.90
N ASN A 55 2.39 8.91 12.09
CA ASN A 55 3.10 9.77 13.02
C ASN A 55 2.22 10.98 13.43
N PRO A 56 2.48 11.64 14.58
CA PRO A 56 1.63 12.74 15.06
C PRO A 56 1.78 14.04 14.25
N GLY A 57 2.83 14.19 13.45
CA GLY A 57 3.13 15.44 12.75
C GLY A 57 2.49 15.56 11.37
N SER A 58 2.47 14.49 10.60
CA SER A 58 2.07 14.51 9.19
C SER A 58 0.97 13.50 8.82
N THR A 59 0.77 12.45 9.61
CA THR A 59 -0.24 11.42 9.30
C THR A 59 -0.75 10.77 10.59
N PRO A 60 -1.65 11.40 11.34
CA PRO A 60 -2.14 10.85 12.61
C PRO A 60 -3.13 9.67 12.44
N ALA A 61 -3.45 9.27 11.22
CA ALA A 61 -4.35 8.17 10.90
C ALA A 61 -3.58 6.97 10.32
N GLY A 62 -3.51 5.87 11.08
CA GLY A 62 -2.86 4.63 10.67
C GLY A 62 -3.76 3.67 9.87
N ASP A 63 -4.84 4.14 9.24
CA ASP A 63 -5.79 3.30 8.50
C ASP A 63 -5.27 2.98 7.09
N MET A 64 -4.71 1.78 6.93
CA MET A 64 -4.21 1.31 5.63
C MET A 64 -5.30 1.14 4.57
N LYS A 65 -6.57 0.93 4.95
CA LYS A 65 -7.67 0.91 3.97
C LYS A 65 -7.87 2.29 3.35
N PHE A 66 -7.78 3.35 4.16
CA PHE A 66 -7.83 4.72 3.67
C PHE A 66 -6.61 5.04 2.78
N VAL A 67 -5.41 4.57 3.15
CA VAL A 67 -4.19 4.71 2.33
C VAL A 67 -4.36 4.05 0.96
N VAL A 68 -4.92 2.83 0.91
CA VAL A 68 -5.25 2.12 -0.35
C VAL A 68 -6.26 2.93 -1.18
N SER A 69 -7.27 3.52 -0.54
CA SER A 69 -8.26 4.35 -1.23
C SER A 69 -7.64 5.61 -1.83
N LEU A 70 -6.75 6.28 -1.09
CA LEU A 70 -5.99 7.43 -1.61
C LEU A 70 -5.11 7.03 -2.80
N ALA A 71 -4.45 5.87 -2.74
CA ALA A 71 -3.65 5.37 -3.84
C ALA A 71 -4.50 5.16 -5.11
N CYS A 72 -5.71 4.63 -4.97
CA CYS A 72 -6.63 4.48 -6.11
C CYS A 72 -7.13 5.84 -6.63
N ILE A 73 -7.60 6.71 -5.74
CA ILE A 73 -8.29 7.96 -6.13
C ILE A 73 -7.30 9.02 -6.60
N LYS A 74 -6.22 9.23 -5.86
CA LYS A 74 -5.26 10.32 -6.08
C LYS A 74 -4.08 9.92 -6.94
N MET A 75 -3.58 8.70 -6.79
CA MET A 75 -2.42 8.21 -7.53
C MET A 75 -2.84 7.36 -8.74
N ARG A 76 -4.16 7.12 -8.94
CA ARG A 76 -4.75 6.38 -10.06
C ARG A 76 -4.27 4.94 -10.19
N LEU A 77 -3.99 4.28 -9.06
CA LEU A 77 -3.75 2.86 -9.05
C LEU A 77 -5.06 2.09 -9.26
N LEU A 78 -4.97 0.97 -9.97
CA LEU A 78 -6.07 -0.01 -9.95
C LEU A 78 -6.17 -0.62 -8.54
N PRO A 79 -7.36 -1.05 -8.08
CA PRO A 79 -7.52 -1.65 -6.75
C PRO A 79 -6.54 -2.79 -6.47
N ALA A 80 -6.33 -3.69 -7.43
CA ALA A 80 -5.38 -4.79 -7.30
C ALA A 80 -3.92 -4.29 -7.18
N GLU A 81 -3.53 -3.25 -7.92
CA GLU A 81 -2.21 -2.62 -7.80
C GLU A 81 -2.01 -2.01 -6.40
N ALA A 82 -3.01 -1.28 -5.90
CA ALA A 82 -2.94 -0.64 -4.59
C ALA A 82 -2.89 -1.67 -3.44
N ILE A 83 -3.61 -2.78 -3.55
CA ILE A 83 -3.56 -3.87 -2.57
C ILE A 83 -2.20 -4.57 -2.63
N ASN A 84 -1.66 -4.87 -3.82
CA ASN A 84 -0.31 -5.41 -3.94
C ASN A 84 0.75 -4.45 -3.38
N ALA A 85 0.59 -3.16 -3.63
CA ALA A 85 1.48 -2.12 -3.09
C ALA A 85 1.47 -2.09 -1.55
N ALA A 86 0.30 -2.30 -0.92
CA ALA A 86 0.14 -2.33 0.54
C ALA A 86 0.54 -3.67 1.17
N THR A 87 0.77 -4.72 0.39
CA THR A 87 0.99 -6.08 0.90
C THR A 87 2.31 -6.67 0.41
N ILE A 88 2.31 -7.31 -0.76
CA ILE A 88 3.49 -8.06 -1.23
C ILE A 88 4.66 -7.13 -1.58
N ASN A 89 4.41 -5.98 -2.21
CA ASN A 89 5.47 -5.02 -2.53
C ASN A 89 6.02 -4.36 -1.26
N ALA A 90 5.14 -4.02 -0.30
CA ALA A 90 5.58 -3.51 1.00
C ALA A 90 6.41 -4.55 1.76
N ALA A 91 6.03 -5.84 1.74
CA ALA A 91 6.83 -6.89 2.33
C ALA A 91 8.19 -7.06 1.64
N ALA A 92 8.24 -6.90 0.31
CA ALA A 92 9.48 -6.95 -0.45
C ALA A 92 10.40 -5.78 -0.11
N ALA A 93 9.86 -4.57 0.11
CA ALA A 93 10.64 -3.41 0.52
C ALA A 93 11.40 -3.59 1.86
N PHE A 94 10.98 -4.57 2.66
CA PHE A 94 11.65 -4.99 3.91
C PHE A 94 12.40 -6.33 3.80
N ASP A 95 12.61 -6.86 2.60
CA ASP A 95 13.19 -8.21 2.38
C ASP A 95 12.45 -9.31 3.16
N ARG A 96 11.12 -9.28 3.15
CA ARG A 96 10.24 -10.21 3.88
C ARG A 96 9.14 -10.82 3.03
N SER A 97 9.21 -10.67 1.71
CA SER A 97 8.17 -11.20 0.80
C SER A 97 8.12 -12.73 0.76
N ASP A 98 9.17 -13.40 1.20
CA ASP A 98 9.22 -14.85 1.43
C ASP A 98 8.26 -15.30 2.55
N ARG A 99 8.04 -14.45 3.56
CA ARG A 99 7.27 -14.76 4.77
C ARG A 99 5.93 -14.03 4.88
N PHE A 100 5.80 -12.85 4.26
CA PHE A 100 4.66 -11.94 4.43
C PHE A 100 4.14 -11.42 3.09
N GLY A 101 3.05 -10.67 3.15
CA GLY A 101 2.50 -9.89 2.02
C GLY A 101 1.62 -10.69 1.06
N SER A 102 1.51 -12.01 1.20
CA SER A 102 0.58 -12.82 0.42
C SER A 102 0.12 -14.06 1.20
N ILE A 103 -1.01 -14.63 0.80
CA ILE A 103 -1.51 -15.90 1.33
C ILE A 103 -0.88 -17.04 0.52
N GLY A 104 0.01 -17.81 1.15
CA GLY A 104 0.71 -18.92 0.51
C GLY A 104 1.22 -19.92 1.53
N ARG A 105 1.45 -21.18 1.09
CA ARG A 105 2.02 -22.22 1.95
C ARG A 105 3.42 -21.81 2.43
N GLY A 106 3.68 -22.01 3.73
CA GLY A 106 4.95 -21.65 4.36
C GLY A 106 5.06 -20.19 4.81
N LYS A 107 4.13 -19.33 4.44
CA LYS A 107 4.10 -17.94 4.90
C LYS A 107 3.41 -17.81 6.26
N VAL A 108 3.75 -16.75 6.97
CA VAL A 108 3.13 -16.42 8.26
C VAL A 108 1.68 -16.01 8.03
N ALA A 109 0.77 -16.65 8.76
CA ALA A 109 -0.67 -16.39 8.66
C ALA A 109 -1.06 -15.09 9.38
N ASN A 110 -0.62 -13.96 8.81
CA ASN A 110 -1.08 -12.61 9.16
C ASN A 110 -2.08 -12.19 8.11
N CYS A 111 -3.36 -12.24 8.43
CA CYS A 111 -4.42 -11.91 7.48
C CYS A 111 -5.66 -11.38 8.21
N PHE A 112 -6.55 -10.79 7.46
CA PHE A 112 -7.89 -10.44 7.94
C PHE A 112 -8.96 -11.01 7.00
N ILE A 113 -10.15 -11.18 7.54
CA ILE A 113 -11.35 -11.55 6.81
C ILE A 113 -12.30 -10.37 6.87
N THR A 114 -12.86 -10.00 5.74
CA THR A 114 -13.85 -8.93 5.65
C THR A 114 -15.26 -9.47 5.88
N GLU A 115 -16.21 -8.60 6.15
CA GLU A 115 -17.60 -8.87 5.84
C GLU A 115 -17.74 -9.25 4.36
N PRO A 116 -18.82 -9.94 3.96
CA PRO A 116 -19.05 -10.24 2.56
C PRO A 116 -19.03 -8.96 1.71
N ILE A 117 -18.17 -8.94 0.70
CA ILE A 117 -18.01 -7.82 -0.25
C ILE A 117 -18.17 -8.34 -1.68
N PRO A 118 -18.69 -7.53 -2.62
CA PRO A 118 -18.94 -7.98 -3.98
C PRO A 118 -17.66 -8.28 -4.77
N SER A 119 -16.58 -7.58 -4.50
CA SER A 119 -15.26 -7.78 -5.11
C SER A 119 -14.18 -7.12 -4.29
N ILE A 120 -12.92 -7.39 -4.61
CA ILE A 120 -11.75 -6.72 -4.01
C ILE A 120 -11.76 -5.19 -4.24
N ASP A 121 -12.37 -4.74 -5.33
CA ASP A 121 -12.50 -3.32 -5.67
C ASP A 121 -13.37 -2.54 -4.67
N PHE A 122 -14.21 -3.27 -3.93
CA PHE A 122 -15.04 -2.65 -2.90
C PHE A 122 -14.22 -2.13 -1.71
N ILE A 123 -13.02 -2.67 -1.46
CA ILE A 123 -12.15 -2.23 -0.36
C ILE A 123 -11.80 -0.75 -0.46
N PRO A 124 -11.20 -0.25 -1.56
CA PRO A 124 -10.92 1.17 -1.73
C PRO A 124 -12.18 2.03 -1.93
N TYR A 125 -13.25 1.48 -2.49
CA TYR A 125 -14.51 2.19 -2.66
C TYR A 125 -15.17 2.54 -1.32
N ALA A 126 -15.22 1.58 -0.41
CA ALA A 126 -15.86 1.73 0.90
C ALA A 126 -14.88 2.29 1.96
N TYR A 127 -14.14 3.34 1.63
CA TYR A 127 -13.02 3.85 2.42
C TYR A 127 -13.34 4.19 3.89
N ALA A 128 -14.58 4.61 4.19
CA ALA A 128 -15.01 4.95 5.54
C ALA A 128 -15.82 3.82 6.24
N THR A 129 -16.15 2.73 5.54
CA THR A 129 -16.95 1.64 6.10
C THR A 129 -16.05 0.63 6.80
N PRO A 130 -16.30 0.24 8.05
CA PRO A 130 -15.61 -0.89 8.69
C PRO A 130 -15.90 -2.17 7.92
N LEU A 131 -14.88 -2.76 7.32
CA LEU A 131 -15.01 -4.01 6.54
C LEU A 131 -14.38 -5.22 7.22
N VAL A 132 -13.45 -5.01 8.13
CA VAL A 132 -12.71 -6.09 8.79
C VAL A 132 -13.60 -6.75 9.83
N ARG A 133 -13.80 -8.06 9.68
CA ARG A 133 -14.58 -8.89 10.61
C ARG A 133 -13.69 -9.68 11.56
N HIS A 134 -12.62 -10.28 11.04
CA HIS A 134 -11.66 -11.06 11.83
C HIS A 134 -10.23 -10.69 11.44
N VAL A 135 -9.35 -10.69 12.43
CA VAL A 135 -7.91 -10.51 12.23
C VAL A 135 -7.17 -11.69 12.84
N PHE A 136 -6.22 -12.22 12.07
CA PHE A 136 -5.34 -13.30 12.49
C PHE A 136 -3.89 -12.82 12.52
N LEU A 137 -3.21 -13.09 13.62
CA LEU A 137 -1.79 -12.84 13.77
C LEU A 137 -1.06 -14.16 14.07
N ARG A 138 -0.17 -14.55 13.18
CA ARG A 138 0.53 -15.86 13.25
C ARG A 138 -0.44 -17.03 13.37
N GLY A 139 -1.57 -16.95 12.69
CA GLY A 139 -2.63 -17.96 12.71
C GLY A 139 -3.56 -17.90 13.91
N ASN A 140 -3.33 -17.05 14.89
CA ASN A 140 -4.20 -16.88 16.05
C ASN A 140 -5.19 -15.73 15.82
N PRO A 141 -6.49 -15.93 16.07
CA PRO A 141 -7.47 -14.85 16.01
C PRO A 141 -7.19 -13.83 17.12
N ILE A 142 -7.27 -12.53 16.79
CA ILE A 142 -7.11 -11.41 17.74
C ILE A 142 -8.34 -10.52 17.79
N ILE A 143 -9.19 -10.59 16.78
CA ILE A 143 -10.53 -10.00 16.69
C ILE A 143 -11.43 -10.97 15.95
#